data_06ad1dc7f807fc0cf8a9cd21c552aa7e
#
_entry.id   06ad1dc7f807fc0cf8a9cd21c552aa7e
#
_cell.length_a   1.000
_cell.length_b   1.000
_cell.length_c   1.000
_cell.angle_alpha   90.00
_cell.angle_beta   90.00
_cell.angle_gamma   90.00
#
_symmetry.space_group_name_H-M   'P 1'
#
loop_
_entity.id
_entity.type
_entity.pdbx_description
1 polymer ?
#
loop_
_entity_poly.entity_id
_entity_poly.type
_entity_poly.pdbx_seq_one_letter_code
_entity_poly.pdbx_strand_id
1 'polypeptide(L)'
;EAFLSSVYFVDTGTFDAEDIHLLNLQTTAVIGPLSLQGEYFRSEVETESWGERTFSGYYFQASYFLTGEHRPYLMDEAGFGRIVPVRNLSIDSASPGWGAWQIAARYSAIDLDDGPIRGGEAENFTLGLNWYLNPHARVMLNYVHSSIGRRFLGLNTYFPLSKGGDVDILQTRFQVDF
;
A
#
# COMPACT_ATOMS: atom_id res chain seq x y z
N GLU A 1 0.37 4.91 -1.79
CA GLU A 1 -0.21 4.30 -3.00
C GLU A 1 -0.19 5.24 -4.20
N ALA A 2 -0.32 6.55 -4.02
CA ALA A 2 -0.18 7.57 -5.07
C ALA A 2 1.29 8.04 -5.19
N PHE A 3 2.16 7.17 -5.64
CA PHE A 3 3.62 7.37 -5.62
C PHE A 3 4.14 8.59 -6.41
N LEU A 4 3.36 9.09 -7.36
CA LEU A 4 3.73 10.24 -8.19
C LEU A 4 3.02 11.53 -7.78
N SER A 5 2.26 11.53 -6.70
CA SER A 5 1.62 12.74 -6.17
C SER A 5 2.64 13.61 -5.44
N SER A 6 2.73 14.88 -5.80
CA SER A 6 3.48 15.88 -5.06
C SER A 6 2.69 16.47 -3.87
N VAL A 7 1.43 16.04 -3.72
CA VAL A 7 0.54 16.50 -2.65
C VAL A 7 0.41 15.40 -1.61
N TYR A 8 0.72 15.73 -0.36
CA TYR A 8 0.44 14.85 0.78
C TYR A 8 -1.03 14.92 1.13
N PHE A 9 -1.72 13.78 1.13
CA PHE A 9 -3.13 13.70 1.50
C PHE A 9 -3.32 13.74 3.01
N VAL A 10 -2.39 13.16 3.75
CA VAL A 10 -2.31 13.17 5.21
C VAL A 10 -0.90 13.55 5.65
N ASP A 11 -0.78 14.34 6.71
CA ASP A 11 0.53 14.84 7.17
C ASP A 11 0.34 15.53 8.54
N THR A 12 1.00 15.05 9.55
CA THR A 12 0.96 15.61 10.90
C THR A 12 1.64 16.99 11.02
N GLY A 13 2.41 17.38 9.99
CA GLY A 13 3.33 18.49 10.10
C GLY A 13 4.54 18.13 10.97
N THR A 14 5.28 19.17 11.38
CA THR A 14 6.45 19.03 12.26
C THR A 14 6.06 19.39 13.68
N PHE A 15 6.39 18.55 14.64
CA PHE A 15 6.22 18.79 16.07
C PHE A 15 7.39 18.17 16.84
N ASP A 16 7.61 18.63 18.07
CA ASP A 16 8.68 18.13 18.92
C ASP A 16 8.26 16.79 19.54
N ALA A 17 9.09 15.75 19.37
CA ALA A 17 8.91 14.43 19.92
C ALA A 17 10.08 14.09 20.84
N GLU A 18 9.79 13.64 22.08
CA GLU A 18 10.77 13.20 23.05
C GLU A 18 11.03 11.71 22.93
N ASP A 19 9.95 10.91 22.79
CA ASP A 19 10.03 9.46 22.65
C ASP A 19 8.97 8.95 21.68
N ILE A 20 9.25 7.79 21.04
CA ILE A 20 8.37 7.17 20.05
C ILE A 20 8.31 5.67 20.29
N HIS A 21 7.14 5.16 20.61
CA HIS A 21 6.86 3.74 20.70
C HIS A 21 6.09 3.28 19.47
N LEU A 22 6.62 2.27 18.79
CA LEU A 22 6.01 1.68 17.61
C LEU A 22 5.55 0.24 17.89
N LEU A 23 4.28 -0.04 17.63
CA LEU A 23 3.73 -1.39 17.59
C LEU A 23 3.38 -1.73 16.15
N ASN A 24 3.91 -2.85 15.67
CA ASN A 24 3.58 -3.39 14.36
C ASN A 24 3.15 -4.86 14.49
N LEU A 25 1.99 -5.19 13.95
CA LEU A 25 1.46 -6.55 13.90
C LEU A 25 1.21 -6.93 12.44
N GLN A 26 1.84 -8.01 12.00
CA GLN A 26 1.73 -8.49 10.62
C GLN A 26 1.21 -9.92 10.59
N THR A 27 0.41 -10.23 9.58
CA THR A 27 -0.04 -11.58 9.30
C THR A 27 -0.05 -11.84 7.81
N THR A 28 0.31 -13.06 7.42
CA THR A 28 0.26 -13.48 6.03
C THR A 28 -0.15 -14.94 5.91
N ALA A 29 -0.86 -15.28 4.84
CA ALA A 29 -1.22 -16.64 4.50
C ALA A 29 -1.13 -16.85 2.98
N VAL A 30 -0.61 -17.99 2.56
CA VAL A 30 -0.59 -18.42 1.16
C VAL A 30 -1.27 -19.78 1.05
N ILE A 31 -2.33 -19.84 0.27
CA ILE A 31 -3.15 -21.05 0.08
C ILE A 31 -3.28 -21.30 -1.42
N GLY A 32 -2.35 -22.08 -1.97
CA GLY A 32 -2.25 -22.24 -3.42
C GLY A 32 -2.09 -20.90 -4.14
N PRO A 33 -2.95 -20.57 -5.12
CA PRO A 33 -2.87 -19.29 -5.85
C PRO A 33 -3.35 -18.08 -5.05
N LEU A 34 -4.02 -18.28 -3.91
CA LEU A 34 -4.51 -17.20 -3.03
C LEU A 34 -3.44 -16.78 -2.05
N SER A 35 -3.21 -15.47 -1.91
CA SER A 35 -2.38 -14.86 -0.88
C SER A 35 -3.18 -13.82 -0.13
N LEU A 36 -3.11 -13.87 1.19
CA LEU A 36 -3.73 -12.91 2.10
C LEU A 36 -2.61 -12.26 2.94
N GLN A 37 -2.73 -10.97 3.19
CA GLN A 37 -1.78 -10.22 4.01
C GLN A 37 -2.53 -9.12 4.75
N GLY A 38 -2.19 -8.92 6.01
CA GLY A 38 -2.71 -7.84 6.83
C GLY A 38 -1.63 -7.28 7.73
N GLU A 39 -1.73 -5.99 8.01
CA GLU A 39 -0.82 -5.27 8.89
C GLU A 39 -1.58 -4.21 9.65
N TYR A 40 -1.26 -4.09 10.94
CA TYR A 40 -1.68 -3.01 11.82
C TYR A 40 -0.44 -2.38 12.41
N PHE A 41 -0.41 -1.04 12.44
CA PHE A 41 0.63 -0.30 13.15
C PHE A 41 0.01 0.79 14.01
N ARG A 42 0.65 1.02 15.16
CA ARG A 42 0.33 2.08 16.10
C ARG A 42 1.63 2.76 16.51
N SER A 43 1.62 4.08 16.49
CA SER A 43 2.69 4.93 16.96
C SER A 43 2.18 5.74 18.15
N GLU A 44 2.84 5.62 19.28
CA GLU A 44 2.65 6.48 20.45
C GLU A 44 3.85 7.41 20.53
N VAL A 45 3.58 8.72 20.50
CA VAL A 45 4.61 9.75 20.49
C VAL A 45 4.45 10.63 21.72
N GLU A 46 5.46 10.65 22.57
CA GLU A 46 5.52 11.58 23.70
C GLU A 46 6.04 12.94 23.20
N THR A 47 5.25 13.98 23.47
CA THR A 47 5.58 15.34 23.05
C THR A 47 5.75 16.27 24.25
N GLU A 48 6.71 17.19 24.19
CA GLU A 48 6.96 18.19 25.23
C GLU A 48 5.72 19.03 25.56
N SER A 49 4.97 19.43 24.54
CA SER A 49 3.91 20.43 24.67
C SER A 49 2.52 19.85 24.89
N TRP A 50 2.28 18.62 24.42
CA TRP A 50 0.91 18.08 24.32
C TRP A 50 0.75 16.70 25.00
N GLY A 51 1.84 16.14 25.59
CA GLY A 51 1.85 14.79 26.15
C GLY A 51 1.78 13.71 25.08
N GLU A 52 1.30 12.52 25.45
CA GLU A 52 1.23 11.37 24.58
C GLU A 52 0.22 11.55 23.44
N ARG A 53 0.63 11.25 22.22
CA ARG A 53 -0.17 11.28 20.98
C ARG A 53 -0.12 9.92 20.31
N THR A 54 -1.26 9.47 19.79
CA THR A 54 -1.38 8.15 19.17
C THR A 54 -1.83 8.27 17.73
N PHE A 55 -1.11 7.61 16.84
CA PHE A 55 -1.45 7.49 15.42
C PHE A 55 -1.54 6.02 15.05
N SER A 56 -2.44 5.69 14.14
CA SER A 56 -2.59 4.30 13.74
C SER A 56 -2.95 4.14 12.27
N GLY A 57 -2.70 2.95 11.78
CA GLY A 57 -3.11 2.57 10.44
C GLY A 57 -3.13 1.07 10.27
N TYR A 58 -3.84 0.62 9.26
CA TYR A 58 -3.88 -0.79 8.92
C TYR A 58 -4.15 -1.00 7.44
N TYR A 59 -3.80 -2.18 6.96
CA TYR A 59 -4.27 -2.64 5.67
C TYR A 59 -4.58 -4.12 5.69
N PHE A 60 -5.43 -4.49 4.76
CA PHE A 60 -5.69 -5.86 4.37
C PHE A 60 -5.58 -5.98 2.85
N GLN A 61 -4.88 -7.01 2.38
CA GLN A 61 -4.67 -7.28 0.97
C GLN A 61 -4.94 -8.75 0.67
N ALA A 62 -5.66 -8.98 -0.43
CA ALA A 62 -5.83 -10.29 -1.02
C ALA A 62 -5.32 -10.27 -2.46
N SER A 63 -4.70 -11.35 -2.91
CA SER A 63 -4.34 -11.52 -4.31
C SER A 63 -4.50 -12.97 -4.76
N TYR A 64 -4.82 -13.16 -6.03
CA TYR A 64 -5.08 -14.46 -6.61
C TYR A 64 -4.46 -14.59 -7.99
N PHE A 65 -3.69 -15.65 -8.21
CA PHE A 65 -3.16 -15.98 -9.53
C PHE A 65 -4.19 -16.73 -10.37
N LEU A 66 -4.58 -16.13 -11.48
CA LEU A 66 -5.53 -16.73 -12.44
C LEU A 66 -4.92 -17.88 -13.22
N THR A 67 -3.61 -17.91 -13.33
CA THR A 67 -2.82 -18.86 -14.09
C THR A 67 -2.25 -20.01 -13.25
N GLY A 68 -2.52 -19.99 -11.94
CA GLY A 68 -2.23 -21.11 -11.04
C GLY A 68 -0.89 -21.02 -10.30
N GLU A 69 -0.12 -19.95 -10.48
CA GLU A 69 1.07 -19.69 -9.69
C GLU A 69 0.71 -19.43 -8.21
N HIS A 70 1.71 -19.44 -7.35
CA HIS A 70 1.58 -19.03 -5.96
C HIS A 70 2.70 -18.04 -5.61
N ARG A 71 2.49 -17.24 -4.57
CA ARG A 71 3.54 -16.37 -4.03
C ARG A 71 4.44 -17.20 -3.11
N PRO A 72 5.73 -17.40 -3.45
CA PRO A 72 6.64 -18.06 -2.53
C PRO A 72 6.87 -17.16 -1.31
N TYR A 73 6.74 -17.73 -0.11
CA TYR A 73 7.09 -17.04 1.12
C TYR A 73 8.44 -17.57 1.61
N LEU A 74 9.39 -16.66 1.79
CA LEU A 74 10.75 -16.95 2.22
C LEU A 74 10.82 -16.74 3.74
N MET A 75 10.86 -17.85 4.49
CA MET A 75 10.86 -17.80 5.96
C MET A 75 12.11 -17.09 6.51
N ASP A 76 13.25 -17.26 5.85
CA ASP A 76 14.53 -16.66 6.28
C ASP A 76 14.58 -15.15 6.06
N GLU A 77 13.81 -14.65 5.11
CA GLU A 77 13.74 -13.22 4.76
C GLU A 77 12.47 -12.55 5.32
N ALA A 78 11.59 -13.34 5.96
CA ALA A 78 10.24 -12.90 6.40
C ALA A 78 9.47 -12.12 5.32
N GLY A 79 9.59 -12.57 4.06
CA GLY A 79 9.10 -11.85 2.89
C GLY A 79 8.65 -12.74 1.75
N PHE A 80 8.12 -12.11 0.71
CA PHE A 80 7.73 -12.82 -0.50
C PHE A 80 8.88 -12.84 -1.51
N GLY A 81 9.17 -14.01 -2.04
CA GLY A 81 10.12 -14.21 -3.10
C GLY A 81 9.60 -13.83 -4.49
N ARG A 82 10.47 -14.00 -5.48
CA ARG A 82 10.18 -13.71 -6.89
C ARG A 82 9.11 -14.65 -7.43
N ILE A 83 8.18 -14.08 -8.20
CA ILE A 83 7.19 -14.86 -8.95
C ILE A 83 7.84 -15.41 -10.21
N VAL A 84 7.74 -16.71 -10.38
CA VAL A 84 8.17 -17.43 -11.59
C VAL A 84 6.92 -17.94 -12.30
N PRO A 85 6.55 -17.39 -13.48
CA PRO A 85 5.43 -17.92 -14.25
C PRO A 85 5.63 -19.39 -14.60
N VAL A 86 4.58 -20.18 -14.56
CA VAL A 86 4.60 -21.59 -15.03
C VAL A 86 5.02 -21.66 -16.49
N ARG A 87 4.60 -20.67 -17.28
CA ARG A 87 5.07 -20.45 -18.66
C ARG A 87 5.34 -18.96 -18.84
N ASN A 88 6.55 -18.61 -19.25
CA ASN A 88 6.87 -17.24 -19.62
C ASN A 88 6.04 -16.80 -20.82
N LEU A 89 5.86 -15.47 -20.97
CA LEU A 89 5.28 -14.92 -22.19
C LEU A 89 6.13 -15.37 -23.40
N SER A 90 5.49 -16.01 -24.34
CA SER A 90 6.11 -16.46 -25.59
C SER A 90 5.13 -16.29 -26.74
N ILE A 91 5.57 -15.62 -27.80
CA ILE A 91 4.82 -15.46 -29.06
C ILE A 91 5.11 -16.59 -30.05
N ASP A 92 6.00 -17.53 -29.68
CA ASP A 92 6.30 -18.68 -30.50
C ASP A 92 5.08 -19.61 -30.58
N SER A 93 4.58 -19.85 -31.79
CA SER A 93 3.43 -20.72 -32.03
C SER A 93 3.67 -22.18 -31.66
N ALA A 94 4.92 -22.63 -31.62
CA ALA A 94 5.28 -23.98 -31.21
C ALA A 94 5.25 -24.17 -29.69
N SER A 95 5.39 -23.09 -28.92
CA SER A 95 5.41 -23.11 -27.45
C SER A 95 4.81 -21.82 -26.87
N PRO A 96 3.50 -21.60 -27.04
CA PRO A 96 2.87 -20.37 -26.60
C PRO A 96 2.85 -20.28 -25.07
N GLY A 97 3.07 -19.08 -24.56
CA GLY A 97 3.00 -18.77 -23.13
C GLY A 97 2.37 -17.40 -22.90
N TRP A 98 1.54 -17.28 -21.87
CA TRP A 98 0.82 -16.04 -21.55
C TRP A 98 1.43 -15.27 -20.38
N GLY A 99 2.53 -15.78 -19.77
CA GLY A 99 3.00 -15.30 -18.50
C GLY A 99 2.05 -15.63 -17.35
N ALA A 100 2.26 -15.03 -16.19
CA ALA A 100 1.39 -15.21 -15.03
C ALA A 100 0.48 -13.98 -14.84
N TRP A 101 -0.79 -14.21 -14.55
CA TRP A 101 -1.79 -13.18 -14.33
C TRP A 101 -2.29 -13.23 -12.89
N GLN A 102 -2.23 -12.10 -12.20
CA GLN A 102 -2.65 -11.95 -10.82
C GLN A 102 -3.61 -10.77 -10.70
N ILE A 103 -4.74 -11.00 -10.04
CA ILE A 103 -5.62 -9.93 -9.55
C ILE A 103 -5.34 -9.70 -8.07
N ALA A 104 -5.48 -8.46 -7.64
CA ALA A 104 -5.29 -8.07 -6.25
C ALA A 104 -6.31 -7.03 -5.83
N ALA A 105 -6.69 -7.08 -4.56
CA ALA A 105 -7.48 -6.05 -3.91
C ALA A 105 -6.83 -5.69 -2.58
N ARG A 106 -6.83 -4.41 -2.23
CA ARG A 106 -6.31 -3.90 -0.97
C ARG A 106 -7.24 -2.82 -0.43
N TYR A 107 -7.50 -2.90 0.86
CA TYR A 107 -8.07 -1.82 1.64
C TYR A 107 -7.04 -1.35 2.66
N SER A 108 -6.87 -0.04 2.81
CA SER A 108 -5.99 0.54 3.81
C SER A 108 -6.62 1.79 4.41
N ALA A 109 -6.39 1.99 5.70
CA ALA A 109 -6.82 3.18 6.43
C ALA A 109 -5.67 3.67 7.30
N ILE A 110 -5.58 4.99 7.44
CA ILE A 110 -4.64 5.68 8.32
C ILE A 110 -5.36 6.83 9.01
N ASP A 111 -5.09 6.97 10.30
CA ASP A 111 -5.57 8.07 11.15
C ASP A 111 -4.35 8.74 11.79
N LEU A 112 -4.17 10.02 11.46
CA LEU A 112 -3.12 10.89 11.99
C LEU A 112 -3.69 12.07 12.80
N ASP A 113 -4.93 11.93 13.28
CA ASP A 113 -5.58 12.92 14.11
C ASP A 113 -5.50 12.51 15.58
N ASP A 114 -4.84 13.30 16.42
CA ASP A 114 -4.92 13.16 17.87
C ASP A 114 -4.75 14.52 18.57
N GLY A 115 -5.79 14.93 19.30
CA GLY A 115 -5.82 16.18 20.05
C GLY A 115 -5.54 17.42 19.20
N PRO A 116 -4.43 18.14 19.43
CA PRO A 116 -4.05 19.33 18.66
C PRO A 116 -3.45 18.97 17.29
N ILE A 117 -2.94 17.75 17.11
CA ILE A 117 -2.39 17.29 15.84
C ILE A 117 -3.54 16.84 14.95
N ARG A 118 -3.66 17.47 13.79
CA ARG A 118 -4.69 17.22 12.80
C ARG A 118 -4.04 16.83 11.48
N GLY A 119 -3.43 15.64 11.47
CA GLY A 119 -2.72 15.11 10.30
C GLY A 119 -3.63 14.60 9.20
N GLY A 120 -4.91 14.37 9.55
CA GLY A 120 -5.96 13.89 8.66
C GLY A 120 -6.09 12.37 8.64
N GLU A 121 -7.19 11.93 8.08
CA GLU A 121 -7.55 10.53 7.90
C GLU A 121 -7.60 10.23 6.39
N ALA A 122 -7.23 9.02 6.01
CA ALA A 122 -7.39 8.57 4.63
C ALA A 122 -7.73 7.07 4.60
N GLU A 123 -8.67 6.73 3.72
CA GLU A 123 -9.04 5.37 3.39
C GLU A 123 -8.80 5.13 1.91
N ASN A 124 -8.20 3.99 1.56
CA ASN A 124 -7.95 3.67 0.18
C ASN A 124 -8.46 2.27 -0.14
N PHE A 125 -9.12 2.16 -1.28
CA PHE A 125 -9.44 0.89 -1.89
C PHE A 125 -8.69 0.77 -3.21
N THR A 126 -7.88 -0.28 -3.36
CA THR A 126 -7.06 -0.49 -4.55
C THR A 126 -7.44 -1.81 -5.21
N LEU A 127 -7.64 -1.76 -6.52
CA LEU A 127 -7.72 -2.94 -7.38
C LEU A 127 -6.48 -2.99 -8.27
N GLY A 128 -5.86 -4.16 -8.35
CA GLY A 128 -4.64 -4.38 -9.13
C GLY A 128 -4.77 -5.54 -10.10
N LEU A 129 -4.21 -5.36 -11.29
CA LEU A 129 -3.96 -6.41 -12.27
C LEU A 129 -2.46 -6.44 -12.54
N ASN A 130 -1.82 -7.57 -12.25
CA ASN A 130 -0.41 -7.78 -12.47
C ASN A 130 -0.21 -8.85 -13.54
N TRP A 131 0.60 -8.54 -14.54
CA TRP A 131 0.99 -9.45 -15.59
C TRP A 131 2.50 -9.68 -15.55
N TYR A 132 2.90 -10.83 -15.09
CA TYR A 132 4.30 -11.26 -15.05
C TYR A 132 4.65 -11.90 -16.38
N LEU A 133 5.45 -11.23 -17.18
CA LEU A 133 5.88 -11.69 -18.50
C LEU A 133 6.88 -12.85 -18.37
N ASN A 134 7.79 -12.71 -17.43
CA ASN A 134 8.80 -13.68 -17.02
C ASN A 134 9.25 -13.35 -15.57
N PRO A 135 10.19 -14.09 -14.95
CA PRO A 135 10.63 -13.81 -13.58
C PRO A 135 11.24 -12.41 -13.36
N HIS A 136 11.62 -11.73 -14.43
CA HIS A 136 12.34 -10.44 -14.37
C HIS A 136 11.53 -9.24 -14.88
N ALA A 137 10.40 -9.48 -15.55
CA ALA A 137 9.61 -8.39 -16.15
C ALA A 137 8.12 -8.53 -15.84
N ARG A 138 7.51 -7.43 -15.42
CA ARG A 138 6.06 -7.36 -15.15
C ARG A 138 5.45 -6.02 -15.54
N VAL A 139 4.17 -6.07 -15.89
CA VAL A 139 3.30 -4.92 -16.08
C VAL A 139 2.27 -4.92 -14.95
N MET A 140 2.03 -3.78 -14.35
CA MET A 140 1.03 -3.59 -13.30
C MET A 140 0.07 -2.49 -13.68
N LEU A 141 -1.21 -2.73 -13.48
CA LEU A 141 -2.27 -1.75 -13.61
C LEU A 141 -3.02 -1.68 -12.28
N ASN A 142 -3.09 -0.49 -11.68
CA ASN A 142 -3.79 -0.27 -10.43
C ASN A 142 -4.82 0.85 -10.58
N TYR A 143 -6.01 0.60 -10.05
CA TYR A 143 -7.01 1.60 -9.79
C TYR A 143 -7.09 1.83 -8.28
N VAL A 144 -6.98 3.06 -7.84
CA VAL A 144 -7.05 3.46 -6.44
C VAL A 144 -8.19 4.47 -6.28
N HIS A 145 -9.13 4.14 -5.41
CA HIS A 145 -10.12 5.07 -4.87
C HIS A 145 -9.68 5.47 -3.47
N SER A 146 -9.43 6.76 -3.28
CA SER A 146 -8.95 7.33 -2.02
C SER A 146 -10.00 8.29 -1.48
N SER A 147 -10.51 8.03 -0.28
CA SER A 147 -11.36 8.94 0.48
C SER A 147 -10.52 9.60 1.57
N ILE A 148 -10.50 10.92 1.55
CA ILE A 148 -9.63 11.74 2.41
C ILE A 148 -10.53 12.53 3.35
N GLY A 149 -10.33 12.36 4.65
CA GLY A 149 -10.98 13.13 5.70
C GLY A 149 -10.57 14.61 5.68
N ARG A 150 -11.22 15.42 6.50
CA ARG A 150 -10.88 16.84 6.65
C ARG A 150 -9.50 16.95 7.29
N ARG A 151 -8.62 17.69 6.66
CA ARG A 151 -7.31 18.04 7.21
C ARG A 151 -7.29 19.46 7.69
N PHE A 152 -6.81 19.71 8.91
CA PHE A 152 -6.55 21.02 9.43
C PHE A 152 -5.09 21.39 9.16
N LEU A 153 -4.83 22.13 8.10
CA LEU A 153 -3.49 22.67 7.85
C LEU A 153 -3.20 23.77 8.88
N GLY A 154 -2.21 23.54 9.74
CA GLY A 154 -1.81 24.50 10.79
C GLY A 154 -1.46 25.88 10.25
N LEU A 155 -1.37 26.85 11.16
CA LEU A 155 -1.34 28.31 10.96
C LEU A 155 -0.30 28.89 9.97
N ASN A 156 0.55 28.09 9.35
CA ASN A 156 1.62 28.57 8.47
C ASN A 156 1.50 28.13 6.99
N THR A 157 0.41 27.54 6.58
CA THR A 157 0.26 27.12 5.18
C THR A 157 -0.85 27.91 4.51
N TYR A 158 -0.53 28.57 3.40
CA TYR A 158 -1.42 29.36 2.54
C TYR A 158 -2.51 28.55 1.80
N PHE A 159 -2.82 27.34 2.25
CA PHE A 159 -3.87 26.54 1.65
C PHE A 159 -5.12 26.57 2.52
N PRO A 160 -6.30 26.88 1.93
CA PRO A 160 -7.55 26.84 2.67
C PRO A 160 -7.80 25.41 3.15
N LEU A 161 -8.49 25.29 4.29
CA LEU A 161 -9.05 24.06 4.84
C LEU A 161 -9.40 23.09 3.72
N SER A 162 -8.65 22.01 3.58
CA SER A 162 -9.02 20.94 2.65
C SER A 162 -10.33 20.37 3.15
N LYS A 163 -11.42 20.66 2.45
CA LYS A 163 -12.63 19.85 2.58
C LYS A 163 -12.23 18.46 2.14
N GLY A 164 -12.41 17.47 2.99
CA GLY A 164 -12.21 16.08 2.60
C GLY A 164 -12.87 15.80 1.24
N GLY A 165 -12.40 14.82 0.53
CA GLY A 165 -12.90 14.48 -0.80
C GLY A 165 -12.35 13.17 -1.30
N ASP A 166 -12.90 12.72 -2.40
CA ASP A 166 -12.51 11.48 -3.03
C ASP A 166 -11.59 11.76 -4.22
N VAL A 167 -10.62 10.88 -4.42
CA VAL A 167 -9.67 10.94 -5.54
C VAL A 167 -9.59 9.55 -6.17
N ASP A 168 -9.78 9.52 -7.49
CA ASP A 168 -9.60 8.31 -8.29
C ASP A 168 -8.29 8.38 -9.05
N ILE A 169 -7.46 7.33 -8.94
CA ILE A 169 -6.13 7.29 -9.53
C ILE A 169 -5.99 6.01 -10.35
N LEU A 170 -5.63 6.15 -11.62
CA LEU A 170 -5.23 5.03 -12.47
C LEU A 170 -3.72 5.07 -12.69
N GLN A 171 -3.05 3.98 -12.32
CA GLN A 171 -1.59 3.88 -12.43
C GLN A 171 -1.19 2.67 -13.28
N THR A 172 -0.22 2.86 -14.15
CA THR A 172 0.43 1.77 -14.88
C THR A 172 1.93 1.80 -14.58
N ARG A 173 2.50 0.64 -14.30
CA ARG A 173 3.93 0.47 -14.07
C ARG A 173 4.47 -0.70 -14.87
N PHE A 174 5.57 -0.46 -15.59
CA PHE A 174 6.42 -1.51 -16.14
C PHE A 174 7.67 -1.63 -15.27
N GLN A 175 8.01 -2.85 -14.85
CA GLN A 175 9.16 -3.11 -14.00
C GLN A 175 10.03 -4.20 -14.62
N VAL A 176 11.34 -3.98 -14.60
CA VAL A 176 12.38 -4.96 -14.97
C VAL A 176 13.36 -5.07 -13.82
N ASP A 177 13.63 -6.30 -13.37
CA ASP A 177 14.55 -6.64 -12.31
C ASP A 177 15.75 -7.42 -12.92
N PHE A 178 16.98 -7.04 -12.60
CA PHE A 178 18.22 -7.65 -13.11
C PHE A 178 18.87 -8.57 -12.08
#